data_e647c14a9019c93cd75ded544aa624d7
#
_entry.id   e647c14a9019c93cd75ded544aa624d7
#
_cell.length_a   1.000
_cell.length_b   1.000
_cell.length_c   1.000
_cell.angle_alpha   90.00
_cell.angle_beta   90.00
_cell.angle_gamma   90.00
#
_symmetry.space_group_name_H-M   'P 1'
#
loop_
_entity.id
_entity.type
_entity.pdbx_description
1 polymer ?
#
loop_
_entity_poly.entity_id
_entity_poly.type
_entity_poly.pdbx_seq_one_letter_code
_entity_poly.pdbx_strand_id
1 'polypeptide(L)'
;FFLVLAGLIIKLTPIGKYHAAEHMTANAFDSSLKLTIENVRRQPRVHKDCGTNLVVSIVLCFSVLSLILEDSVFLFLLTWAIGFELWKGEPKVIWDLIMVIGKVTQYLLFTSKPQDKHLIVAIEAMKRLEEKELANGR
;
A
#
# COMPACT_ATOMS: atom_id res chain seq x y z
N PHE A 1 16.96 8.63 0.56
CA PHE A 1 16.75 9.86 -0.23
C PHE A 1 15.81 9.59 -1.43
N PHE A 2 16.16 8.69 -2.35
CA PHE A 2 15.36 8.43 -3.58
C PHE A 2 13.91 8.02 -3.31
N LEU A 3 13.66 7.16 -2.32
CA LEU A 3 12.29 6.72 -1.97
C LEU A 3 11.42 7.88 -1.48
N VAL A 4 12.00 8.78 -0.68
CA VAL A 4 11.30 9.98 -0.19
C VAL A 4 10.99 10.93 -1.34
N LEU A 5 11.96 11.17 -2.22
CA LEU A 5 11.77 12.02 -3.40
C LEU A 5 10.70 11.45 -4.34
N ALA A 6 10.76 10.16 -4.65
CA ALA A 6 9.76 9.48 -5.47
C ALA A 6 8.36 9.57 -4.82
N GLY A 7 8.26 9.34 -3.51
CA GLY A 7 7.01 9.48 -2.78
C GLY A 7 6.44 10.89 -2.85
N LEU A 8 7.28 11.91 -2.69
CA LEU A 8 6.85 13.31 -2.80
C LEU A 8 6.37 13.65 -4.22
N ILE A 9 7.05 13.15 -5.25
CA ILE A 9 6.60 13.32 -6.64
C ILE A 9 5.23 12.68 -6.83
N ILE A 10 5.02 11.45 -6.36
CA ILE A 10 3.73 10.78 -6.41
C ILE A 10 2.67 11.60 -5.70
N LYS A 11 2.95 12.05 -4.47
CA LYS A 11 1.99 12.82 -3.66
C LYS A 11 1.58 14.14 -4.29
N LEU A 12 2.52 14.86 -4.89
CA LEU A 12 2.30 16.19 -5.49
C LEU A 12 1.65 16.12 -6.87
N THR A 13 1.64 14.95 -7.50
CA THR A 13 1.02 14.72 -8.81
C THR A 13 -0.39 14.15 -8.68
N PRO A 14 -1.17 14.08 -9.77
CA PRO A 14 -2.45 13.38 -9.79
C PRO A 14 -2.36 11.89 -9.39
N ILE A 15 -1.20 11.26 -9.53
CA ILE A 15 -0.96 9.85 -9.17
C ILE A 15 -1.31 9.62 -7.70
N GLY A 16 -0.86 10.47 -6.78
CA GLY A 16 -1.18 10.34 -5.35
C GLY A 16 -2.67 10.44 -5.03
N LYS A 17 -3.46 11.11 -5.88
CA LYS A 17 -4.92 11.19 -5.75
C LYS A 17 -5.59 9.91 -6.22
N TYR A 18 -5.14 9.34 -7.35
CA TYR A 18 -5.63 8.05 -7.84
C TYR A 18 -5.25 6.92 -6.89
N HIS A 19 -4.03 6.88 -6.39
CA HIS A 19 -3.56 5.92 -5.40
C HIS A 19 -4.40 5.97 -4.11
N ALA A 20 -4.70 7.19 -3.63
CA ALA A 20 -5.62 7.35 -2.49
C ALA A 20 -7.03 6.85 -2.80
N ALA A 21 -7.56 7.12 -4.00
CA ALA A 21 -8.89 6.68 -4.42
C ALA A 21 -8.97 5.15 -4.52
N GLU A 22 -7.91 4.50 -5.01
CA GLU A 22 -7.75 3.05 -5.04
C GLU A 22 -7.83 2.46 -3.63
N HIS A 23 -7.01 2.97 -2.68
CA HIS A 23 -7.04 2.51 -1.28
C HIS A 23 -8.42 2.67 -0.63
N MET A 24 -9.08 3.82 -0.85
CA MET A 24 -10.41 4.08 -0.30
C MET A 24 -11.45 3.12 -0.89
N THR A 25 -11.33 2.79 -2.17
CA THR A 25 -12.23 1.84 -2.83
C THR A 25 -11.99 0.42 -2.35
N ALA A 26 -10.71 0.01 -2.21
CA ALA A 26 -10.34 -1.30 -1.66
C ALA A 26 -10.84 -1.47 -0.23
N ASN A 27 -10.66 -0.46 0.64
CA ASN A 27 -11.19 -0.50 2.00
C ASN A 27 -12.73 -0.63 2.06
N ALA A 28 -13.44 0.04 1.15
CA ALA A 28 -14.89 -0.10 1.05
C ALA A 28 -15.30 -1.51 0.60
N PHE A 29 -14.58 -2.07 -0.38
CA PHE A 29 -14.79 -3.42 -0.90
C PHE A 29 -14.52 -4.48 0.19
N ASP A 30 -13.36 -4.42 0.86
CA ASP A 30 -12.98 -5.32 1.95
C ASP A 30 -13.98 -5.29 3.13
N SER A 31 -14.59 -4.12 3.34
CA SER A 31 -15.65 -3.94 4.35
C SER A 31 -17.04 -4.34 3.85
N SER A 32 -17.16 -4.95 2.67
CA SER A 32 -18.44 -5.34 2.05
C SER A 32 -19.44 -4.20 1.90
N LEU A 33 -18.95 -2.97 1.77
CA LEU A 33 -19.76 -1.78 1.56
C LEU A 33 -20.12 -1.64 0.07
N LYS A 34 -21.33 -1.13 -0.20
CA LYS A 34 -21.71 -0.79 -1.56
C LYS A 34 -20.74 0.28 -2.12
N LEU A 35 -20.16 0.03 -3.28
CA LEU A 35 -19.21 0.94 -3.95
C LEU A 35 -19.92 2.15 -4.53
N THR A 36 -20.27 3.10 -3.65
CA THR A 36 -20.80 4.42 -3.97
C THR A 36 -19.76 5.48 -3.63
N ILE A 37 -19.81 6.64 -4.28
CA ILE A 37 -18.90 7.76 -3.99
C ILE A 37 -18.95 8.13 -2.50
N GLU A 38 -20.14 8.10 -1.91
CA GLU A 38 -20.34 8.49 -0.50
C GLU A 38 -19.63 7.49 0.45
N ASN A 39 -19.83 6.19 0.25
CA ASN A 39 -19.22 5.15 1.09
C ASN A 39 -17.69 5.15 0.93
N VAL A 40 -17.21 5.22 -0.30
CA VAL A 40 -15.76 5.22 -0.61
C VAL A 40 -15.10 6.48 -0.05
N ARG A 41 -15.74 7.65 -0.14
CA ARG A 41 -15.19 8.91 0.38
C ARG A 41 -14.94 8.90 1.90
N ARG A 42 -15.65 8.08 2.65
CA ARG A 42 -15.51 7.92 4.10
C ARG A 42 -14.36 7.00 4.50
N GLN A 43 -13.78 6.26 3.54
CA GLN A 43 -12.72 5.32 3.82
C GLN A 43 -11.34 5.99 3.99
N PRO A 44 -10.41 5.36 4.73
CA PRO A 44 -9.05 5.86 4.88
C PRO A 44 -8.28 5.78 3.55
N ARG A 45 -7.34 6.73 3.36
CA ARG A 45 -6.46 6.81 2.17
C ARG A 45 -5.23 5.89 2.26
N VAL A 46 -5.21 5.01 3.23
CA VAL A 46 -4.14 4.04 3.48
C VAL A 46 -4.73 2.64 3.45
N HIS A 47 -4.00 1.66 2.93
CA HIS A 47 -4.47 0.29 2.80
C HIS A 47 -3.41 -0.71 3.27
N LYS A 48 -3.86 -1.82 3.86
CA LYS A 48 -2.95 -2.85 4.42
C LYS A 48 -2.12 -3.55 3.33
N ASP A 49 -2.71 -3.80 2.17
CA ASP A 49 -2.07 -4.54 1.08
C ASP A 49 -1.27 -3.62 0.12
N CYS A 50 -1.06 -2.36 0.50
CA CYS A 50 -0.23 -1.46 -0.30
C CYS A 50 1.24 -1.92 -0.33
N GLY A 51 1.86 -1.90 -1.52
CA GLY A 51 3.27 -2.22 -1.70
C GLY A 51 4.24 -1.38 -0.85
N THR A 52 3.80 -0.23 -0.34
CA THR A 52 4.57 0.55 0.65
C THR A 52 4.87 -0.27 1.91
N ASN A 53 3.96 -1.13 2.36
CA ASN A 53 4.17 -1.97 3.53
C ASN A 53 5.24 -3.05 3.27
N LEU A 54 5.31 -3.59 2.04
CA LEU A 54 6.41 -4.46 1.62
C LEU A 54 7.75 -3.72 1.65
N VAL A 55 7.81 -2.50 1.10
CA VAL A 55 9.04 -1.69 1.13
C VAL A 55 9.47 -1.38 2.57
N VAL A 56 8.53 -1.05 3.44
CA VAL A 56 8.79 -0.83 4.88
C VAL A 56 9.36 -2.10 5.53
N SER A 57 8.79 -3.28 5.25
CA SER A 57 9.31 -4.56 5.73
C SER A 57 10.76 -4.79 5.32
N ILE A 58 11.07 -4.58 4.04
CA ILE A 58 12.43 -4.75 3.49
C ILE A 58 13.41 -3.77 4.15
N VAL A 59 13.03 -2.50 4.26
CA VAL A 59 13.87 -1.46 4.88
C VAL A 59 14.12 -1.74 6.35
N LEU A 60 13.12 -2.20 7.10
CA LEU A 60 13.29 -2.60 8.51
C LEU A 60 14.24 -3.79 8.63
N CYS A 61 14.07 -4.83 7.79
CA CYS A 61 14.98 -5.98 7.76
C CYS A 61 16.41 -5.54 7.43
N PHE A 62 16.58 -4.69 6.42
CA PHE A 62 17.90 -4.15 6.05
C PHE A 62 18.52 -3.38 7.21
N SER A 63 17.78 -2.50 7.86
CA SER A 63 18.27 -1.69 8.97
C SER A 63 18.74 -2.53 10.16
N VAL A 64 18.07 -3.66 10.44
CA VAL A 64 18.46 -4.56 11.52
C VAL A 64 19.65 -5.43 11.12
N LEU A 65 19.61 -6.04 9.94
CA LEU A 65 20.64 -7.00 9.51
C LEU A 65 21.97 -6.31 9.17
N SER A 66 21.95 -5.08 8.67
CA SER A 66 23.17 -4.30 8.41
C SER A 66 23.96 -3.92 9.68
N LEU A 67 23.36 -4.06 10.86
CA LEU A 67 24.09 -3.91 12.13
C LEU A 67 24.98 -5.13 12.46
N ILE A 68 24.74 -6.27 11.83
CA ILE A 68 25.36 -7.56 12.14
C ILE A 68 26.14 -8.11 10.95
N LEU A 69 25.68 -7.84 9.74
CA LEU A 69 26.23 -8.34 8.50
C LEU A 69 26.86 -7.20 7.70
N GLU A 70 27.94 -7.49 6.99
CA GLU A 70 28.58 -6.54 6.09
C GLU A 70 27.71 -6.25 4.86
N ASP A 71 27.78 -5.02 4.36
CA ASP A 71 27.08 -4.59 3.16
C ASP A 71 27.51 -5.42 1.96
N SER A 72 26.56 -6.11 1.37
CA SER A 72 26.78 -7.00 0.22
C SER A 72 25.51 -7.23 -0.57
N VAL A 73 25.66 -7.73 -1.78
CA VAL A 73 24.50 -8.18 -2.59
C VAL A 73 23.73 -9.29 -1.86
N PHE A 74 24.42 -10.13 -1.10
CA PHE A 74 23.80 -11.18 -0.30
C PHE A 74 22.89 -10.59 0.79
N LEU A 75 23.35 -9.56 1.52
CA LEU A 75 22.53 -8.86 2.50
C LEU A 75 21.26 -8.28 1.86
N PHE A 76 21.39 -7.65 0.69
CA PHE A 76 20.25 -7.10 -0.03
C PHE A 76 19.23 -8.18 -0.42
N LEU A 77 19.69 -9.30 -0.97
CA LEU A 77 18.80 -10.42 -1.34
C LEU A 77 18.13 -11.05 -0.11
N LEU A 78 18.89 -11.22 0.98
CA LEU A 78 18.38 -11.78 2.23
C LEU A 78 17.29 -10.87 2.85
N THR A 79 17.52 -9.56 2.89
CA THR A 79 16.55 -8.60 3.42
C THR A 79 15.28 -8.54 2.58
N TRP A 80 15.41 -8.68 1.25
CA TRP A 80 14.27 -8.78 0.36
C TRP A 80 13.45 -10.04 0.63
N ALA A 81 14.10 -11.19 0.75
CA ALA A 81 13.43 -12.46 1.02
C ALA A 81 12.71 -12.45 2.38
N ILE A 82 13.41 -12.04 3.45
CA ILE A 82 12.81 -11.96 4.79
C ILE A 82 11.70 -10.91 4.84
N GLY A 83 11.92 -9.73 4.26
CA GLY A 83 10.93 -8.66 4.23
C GLY A 83 9.66 -9.07 3.49
N PHE A 84 9.79 -9.84 2.40
CA PHE A 84 8.66 -10.40 1.66
C PHE A 84 7.89 -11.42 2.51
N GLU A 85 8.58 -12.33 3.19
CA GLU A 85 7.95 -13.33 4.07
C GLU A 85 7.23 -12.67 5.27
N LEU A 86 7.81 -11.63 5.86
CA LEU A 86 7.17 -10.86 6.92
C LEU A 86 5.91 -10.13 6.43
N TRP A 87 5.97 -9.55 5.23
CA TRP A 87 4.82 -8.90 4.63
C TRP A 87 3.70 -9.89 4.29
N LYS A 88 4.06 -11.06 3.75
CA LYS A 88 3.09 -12.11 3.37
C LYS A 88 2.53 -12.87 4.57
N GLY A 89 3.37 -13.13 5.58
CA GLY A 89 3.00 -13.93 6.76
C GLY A 89 2.31 -13.14 7.88
N GLU A 90 2.36 -11.82 7.82
CA GLU A 90 1.73 -10.90 8.78
C GLU A 90 1.94 -11.28 10.26
N PRO A 91 3.17 -11.63 10.74
CA PRO A 91 3.41 -12.01 12.12
C PRO A 91 3.05 -10.86 13.06
N LYS A 92 2.05 -11.04 13.90
CA LYS A 92 1.29 -9.98 14.60
C LYS A 92 2.14 -8.84 15.15
N VAL A 93 3.15 -9.11 15.98
CA VAL A 93 3.94 -8.05 16.64
C VAL A 93 4.73 -7.20 15.64
N ILE A 94 5.39 -7.86 14.67
CA ILE A 94 6.18 -7.19 13.65
C ILE A 94 5.26 -6.49 12.64
N TRP A 95 4.14 -7.14 12.31
CA TRP A 95 3.15 -6.60 11.40
C TRP A 95 2.51 -5.31 11.92
N ASP A 96 2.18 -5.24 13.20
CA ASP A 96 1.64 -4.03 13.81
C ASP A 96 2.62 -2.84 13.67
N LEU A 97 3.93 -3.08 13.85
CA LEU A 97 4.96 -2.06 13.63
C LEU A 97 5.05 -1.65 12.15
N ILE A 98 5.10 -2.63 11.23
CA ILE A 98 5.11 -2.37 9.79
C ILE A 98 3.89 -1.55 9.38
N MET A 99 2.70 -1.88 9.89
CA MET A 99 1.45 -1.19 9.59
C MET A 99 1.44 0.24 10.10
N VAL A 100 1.98 0.52 11.28
CA VAL A 100 2.09 1.89 11.80
C VAL A 100 2.99 2.74 10.89
N ILE A 101 4.20 2.25 10.61
CA ILE A 101 5.17 2.96 9.75
C ILE A 101 4.61 3.09 8.33
N GLY A 102 4.06 2.01 7.78
CA GLY A 102 3.51 1.97 6.44
C GLY A 102 2.34 2.94 6.25
N LYS A 103 1.40 3.00 7.20
CA LYS A 103 0.27 3.97 7.17
C LYS A 103 0.77 5.40 7.20
N VAL A 104 1.72 5.72 8.07
CA VAL A 104 2.33 7.05 8.14
C VAL A 104 3.02 7.40 6.81
N THR A 105 3.79 6.47 6.26
CA THR A 105 4.50 6.65 4.99
C THR A 105 3.54 6.83 3.82
N GLN A 106 2.50 5.99 3.72
CA GLN A 106 1.46 6.12 2.69
C GLN A 106 0.78 7.50 2.77
N TYR A 107 0.40 7.90 3.97
CA TYR A 107 -0.31 9.16 4.18
C TYR A 107 0.56 10.39 3.87
N LEU A 108 1.82 10.37 4.30
CA LEU A 108 2.72 11.51 4.16
C LEU A 108 3.36 11.61 2.79
N LEU A 109 3.66 10.50 2.12
CA LEU A 109 4.47 10.49 0.89
C LEU A 109 3.71 10.04 -0.37
N PHE A 110 2.77 9.10 -0.26
CA PHE A 110 2.23 8.43 -1.44
C PHE A 110 0.77 8.73 -1.76
N THR A 111 0.00 9.29 -0.81
CA THR A 111 -1.42 9.56 -1.01
C THR A 111 -1.77 11.02 -0.82
N SER A 112 -2.66 11.54 -1.67
CA SER A 112 -3.24 12.88 -1.59
C SER A 112 -4.76 12.80 -1.56
N LYS A 113 -5.43 13.85 -1.04
CA LYS A 113 -6.90 13.88 -0.97
C LYS A 113 -7.51 13.80 -2.38
N PRO A 114 -8.25 12.73 -2.73
CA PRO A 114 -8.86 12.57 -4.03
C PRO A 114 -10.07 13.50 -4.19
N GLN A 115 -10.40 13.78 -5.44
CA GLN A 115 -11.65 14.43 -5.87
C GLN A 115 -12.59 13.35 -6.43
N ASP A 116 -13.84 13.66 -6.65
CA ASP A 116 -14.86 12.72 -7.13
C ASP A 116 -14.46 11.99 -8.42
N LYS A 117 -13.85 12.71 -9.36
CA LYS A 117 -13.35 12.10 -10.61
C LYS A 117 -12.36 10.95 -10.39
N HIS A 118 -11.53 11.03 -9.34
CA HIS A 118 -10.58 9.96 -9.00
C HIS A 118 -11.29 8.77 -8.35
N LEU A 119 -12.28 9.05 -7.49
CA LEU A 119 -13.12 8.03 -6.85
C LEU A 119 -13.96 7.26 -7.89
N ILE A 120 -14.55 7.97 -8.86
CA ILE A 120 -15.34 7.36 -9.93
C ILE A 120 -14.49 6.36 -10.72
N VAL A 121 -13.26 6.74 -11.10
CA VAL A 121 -12.35 5.85 -11.84
C VAL A 121 -11.98 4.62 -11.00
N ALA A 122 -11.65 4.79 -9.73
CA ALA A 122 -11.29 3.68 -8.85
C ALA A 122 -12.47 2.73 -8.61
N ILE A 123 -13.67 3.26 -8.39
CA ILE A 123 -14.92 2.48 -8.23
C ILE A 123 -15.21 1.67 -9.49
N GLU A 124 -15.12 2.30 -10.66
CA GLU A 124 -15.38 1.62 -11.93
C GLU A 124 -14.36 0.51 -12.20
N ALA A 125 -13.08 0.77 -11.91
CA ALA A 125 -12.03 -0.23 -12.05
C ALA A 125 -12.28 -1.45 -11.13
N MET A 126 -12.68 -1.22 -9.88
CA MET A 126 -12.97 -2.30 -8.93
C MET A 126 -14.18 -3.12 -9.36
N LYS A 127 -15.25 -2.49 -9.82
CA LYS A 127 -16.45 -3.19 -10.32
C LYS A 127 -16.13 -4.08 -11.52
N ARG A 128 -15.35 -3.58 -12.47
CA ARG A 128 -14.91 -4.37 -13.62
C ARG A 128 -14.03 -5.54 -13.26
N LEU A 129 -13.18 -5.37 -12.22
CA LEU A 129 -12.37 -6.47 -11.70
C LEU A 129 -13.26 -7.56 -11.09
N GLU A 130 -14.22 -7.18 -10.24
CA GLU A 130 -15.18 -8.08 -9.61
C GLU A 130 -16.00 -8.85 -10.68
N GLU A 131 -16.55 -8.16 -11.67
CA GLU A 131 -17.29 -8.78 -12.79
C GLU A 131 -16.44 -9.81 -13.54
N LYS A 132 -15.16 -9.47 -13.77
CA LYS A 132 -14.23 -10.35 -14.49
C LYS A 132 -13.83 -11.58 -13.66
N GLU A 133 -13.66 -11.43 -12.36
CA GLU A 133 -13.38 -12.54 -11.45
C GLU A 133 -14.59 -13.49 -11.37
N LEU A 134 -15.80 -12.96 -11.24
CA LEU A 134 -17.03 -13.74 -11.25
C LEU A 134 -17.21 -14.50 -12.57
N ALA A 135 -16.93 -13.85 -13.72
CA ALA A 135 -17.00 -14.49 -15.03
C ALA A 135 -15.98 -15.62 -15.21
N ASN A 136 -14.81 -15.54 -14.53
CA ASN A 136 -13.76 -16.55 -14.56
C ASN A 136 -13.91 -17.65 -13.48
N GLY A 137 -15.01 -17.65 -12.72
CA GLY A 137 -15.31 -18.66 -11.70
C GLY A 137 -14.40 -18.61 -10.47
N ARG A 138 -13.91 -17.45 -10.14
CA ARG A 138 -13.12 -17.19 -8.92
C ARG A 138 -13.90 -16.38 -7.91
#